data_fa0c6826a7735a601e63bd6fe94e8ff7
#
_entry.id   fa0c6826a7735a601e63bd6fe94e8ff7
#
_cell.length_a   1.000
_cell.length_b   1.000
_cell.length_c   1.000
_cell.angle_alpha   90.00
_cell.angle_beta   90.00
_cell.angle_gamma   90.00
#
_symmetry.space_group_name_H-M   'P 1'
#
loop_
_entity.id
_entity.type
_entity.pdbx_description
1 polymer ?
#
loop_
_entity_poly.entity_id
_entity_poly.type
_entity_poly.pdbx_seq_one_letter_code
_entity_poly.pdbx_strand_id
1 'polypeptide(L)'
;ANFGVIDAKGGAAMFEVDYYEYVMYDANNPKDAPCGYIARTNFSFSGKVNEGAGYVRFMQEDKLLMPASATGQITPQWIFRELSRSFANPLLGIDLKSGDFNRPKTTGWFVDQDFIVRSSTASSVVVQGVKEGERPELTTMWTILGYPPTGVAMPVWVKGADKALPRLLVRDEAKKVSPLGNWSVILAGDVFSYGQGMGSNRYMNWERLYNADKNGYMQLLAPVEDEVFRRTVPV
;
A
#
# COMPACT_ATOMS: atom_id res chain seq x y z
N ALA A 1 -5.47 6.14 17.80
CA ALA A 1 -5.73 5.61 16.46
C ALA A 1 -5.73 6.75 15.45
N ASN A 2 -5.39 6.46 14.19
CA ASN A 2 -5.38 7.43 13.10
C ASN A 2 -6.47 7.09 12.09
N PHE A 3 -7.25 8.09 11.67
CA PHE A 3 -8.34 7.92 10.73
C PHE A 3 -8.23 8.95 9.59
N GLY A 4 -8.18 8.49 8.35
CA GLY A 4 -8.37 9.34 7.17
C GLY A 4 -9.85 9.44 6.81
N VAL A 5 -10.32 10.63 6.53
CA VAL A 5 -11.71 10.90 6.11
C VAL A 5 -11.69 11.73 4.85
N ILE A 6 -12.54 11.37 3.89
CA ILE A 6 -12.82 12.16 2.71
C ILE A 6 -14.32 12.42 2.61
N ASP A 7 -14.72 13.53 2.05
CA ASP A 7 -16.13 13.87 1.84
C ASP A 7 -16.50 13.97 0.36
N ALA A 8 -17.79 14.12 0.08
CA ALA A 8 -18.33 14.21 -1.26
C ALA A 8 -18.06 15.57 -1.95
N LYS A 9 -17.47 16.52 -1.25
CA LYS A 9 -17.13 17.87 -1.77
C LYS A 9 -15.64 18.03 -2.00
N GLY A 10 -14.86 16.96 -1.85
CA GLY A 10 -13.40 16.99 -2.01
C GLY A 10 -12.65 17.37 -0.73
N GLY A 11 -13.32 17.46 0.41
CA GLY A 11 -12.69 17.62 1.71
C GLY A 11 -11.94 16.35 2.10
N ALA A 12 -10.74 16.51 2.69
CA ALA A 12 -9.94 15.42 3.21
C ALA A 12 -9.29 15.82 4.53
N ALA A 13 -9.35 14.96 5.52
CA ALA A 13 -8.77 15.21 6.83
C ALA A 13 -8.18 13.95 7.45
N MET A 14 -7.19 14.14 8.30
CA MET A 14 -6.61 13.14 9.18
C MET A 14 -7.01 13.44 10.62
N PHE A 15 -7.54 12.44 11.30
CA PHE A 15 -7.84 12.50 12.72
C PHE A 15 -6.88 11.60 13.50
N GLU A 16 -6.23 12.15 14.49
CA GLU A 16 -5.53 11.41 15.52
C GLU A 16 -6.43 11.35 16.75
N VAL A 17 -6.76 10.15 17.20
CA VAL A 17 -7.78 9.93 18.23
C VAL A 17 -7.25 9.05 19.34
N ASP A 18 -7.48 9.44 20.62
CA ASP A 18 -7.33 8.58 21.77
C ASP A 18 -8.69 8.38 22.49
N TYR A 19 -8.68 8.03 23.78
CA TYR A 19 -9.90 7.79 24.56
C TYR A 19 -10.66 9.04 24.97
N TYR A 20 -10.02 10.21 24.95
CA TYR A 20 -10.55 11.43 25.57
C TYR A 20 -10.68 12.57 24.57
N GLU A 21 -9.82 12.61 23.58
CA GLU A 21 -9.73 13.73 22.66
C GLU A 21 -9.31 13.30 21.26
N TYR A 22 -9.39 14.23 20.33
CA TYR A 22 -8.85 14.08 18.99
C TYR A 22 -8.21 15.36 18.51
N VAL A 23 -7.27 15.20 17.58
CA VAL A 23 -6.73 16.31 16.78
C VAL A 23 -7.06 16.04 15.32
N MET A 24 -7.58 17.08 14.66
CA MET A 24 -7.89 17.04 13.22
C MET A 24 -6.85 17.86 12.46
N TYR A 25 -6.38 17.31 11.37
CA TYR A 25 -5.54 17.98 10.38
C TYR A 25 -6.30 18.02 9.06
N ASP A 26 -6.54 19.20 8.53
CA ASP A 26 -7.19 19.40 7.23
C ASP A 26 -6.15 19.23 6.11
N ALA A 27 -6.32 18.24 5.27
CA ALA A 27 -5.38 17.96 4.18
C ALA A 27 -5.43 19.03 3.06
N ASN A 28 -6.48 19.84 3.03
CA ASN A 28 -6.61 20.97 2.11
C ASN A 28 -6.03 22.28 2.69
N ASN A 29 -5.64 22.28 3.96
CA ASN A 29 -5.03 23.44 4.62
C ASN A 29 -3.50 23.37 4.52
N PRO A 30 -2.82 24.31 3.85
CA PRO A 30 -1.36 24.32 3.75
C PRO A 30 -0.60 24.39 5.09
N LYS A 31 -1.28 24.81 6.17
CA LYS A 31 -0.67 24.79 7.51
C LYS A 31 -0.57 23.37 8.08
N ASP A 32 -1.57 22.55 7.78
CA ASP A 32 -1.65 21.17 8.28
C ASP A 32 -0.98 20.18 7.32
N ALA A 33 -1.00 20.48 6.03
CA ALA A 33 -0.39 19.68 4.95
C ALA A 33 0.56 20.53 4.09
N PRO A 34 1.68 21.02 4.64
CA PRO A 34 2.57 21.96 3.93
C PRO A 34 3.22 21.37 2.67
N CYS A 35 3.31 20.05 2.59
CA CYS A 35 3.83 19.33 1.42
C CYS A 35 2.71 18.74 0.54
N GLY A 36 1.44 19.11 0.76
CA GLY A 36 0.29 18.63 0.00
C GLY A 36 -0.17 17.21 0.36
N TYR A 37 0.31 16.66 1.48
CA TYR A 37 -0.11 15.37 2.02
C TYR A 37 0.03 15.32 3.54
N ILE A 38 -0.64 14.34 4.14
CA ILE A 38 -0.47 13.98 5.54
C ILE A 38 -0.15 12.50 5.62
N ALA A 39 0.99 12.14 6.21
CA ALA A 39 1.41 10.75 6.43
C ALA A 39 1.39 10.39 7.91
N ARG A 40 0.98 9.17 8.22
CA ARG A 40 0.99 8.62 9.58
C ARG A 40 1.33 7.14 9.54
N THR A 41 2.17 6.73 10.48
CA THR A 41 2.46 5.33 10.76
C THR A 41 2.00 4.94 12.16
N ASN A 42 2.82 4.32 12.99
CA ASN A 42 2.44 3.85 14.33
C ASN A 42 2.63 4.93 15.42
N PHE A 43 2.28 6.15 15.16
CA PHE A 43 2.29 7.25 16.12
C PHE A 43 1.02 8.12 15.99
N SER A 44 0.74 8.88 17.04
CA SER A 44 -0.32 9.87 17.11
C SER A 44 0.19 11.11 17.88
N PHE A 45 -0.66 12.11 18.07
CA PHE A 45 -0.32 13.33 18.80
C PHE A 45 0.20 13.10 20.24
N SER A 46 -0.12 11.97 20.85
CA SER A 46 0.36 11.56 22.16
C SER A 46 1.75 10.91 22.13
N GLY A 47 2.29 10.63 20.94
CA GLY A 47 3.60 10.03 20.74
C GLY A 47 4.54 10.91 19.94
N LYS A 48 5.82 10.55 19.93
CA LYS A 48 6.81 11.22 19.10
C LYS A 48 7.06 10.44 17.83
N VAL A 49 7.16 11.15 16.70
CA VAL A 49 7.40 10.59 15.36
C VAL A 49 8.61 9.65 15.34
N ASN A 50 9.68 10.00 16.02
CA ASN A 50 10.95 9.28 16.01
C ASN A 50 11.11 8.25 17.15
N GLU A 51 10.07 7.99 17.92
CA GLU A 51 10.12 7.05 19.06
C GLU A 51 9.20 5.84 18.89
N GLY A 52 8.73 5.56 17.72
CA GLY A 52 7.76 4.49 17.50
C GLY A 52 8.22 3.40 16.55
N ALA A 53 7.56 2.25 16.63
CA ALA A 53 7.78 1.12 15.73
C ALA A 53 7.49 1.42 14.24
N GLY A 54 7.07 2.62 13.91
CA GLY A 54 6.77 3.05 12.53
C GLY A 54 7.73 4.09 11.98
N TYR A 55 8.73 4.51 12.72
CA TYR A 55 9.58 5.65 12.34
C TYR A 55 10.32 5.45 11.01
N VAL A 56 10.94 4.30 10.82
CA VAL A 56 11.68 4.00 9.57
C VAL A 56 10.73 4.00 8.37
N ARG A 57 9.53 3.45 8.53
CA ARG A 57 8.49 3.46 7.50
C ARG A 57 7.98 4.87 7.21
N PHE A 58 7.80 5.69 8.24
CA PHE A 58 7.44 7.10 8.09
C PHE A 58 8.51 7.88 7.31
N MET A 59 9.80 7.67 7.63
CA MET A 59 10.89 8.26 6.85
C MET A 59 10.85 7.86 5.38
N GLN A 60 10.52 6.61 5.10
CA GLN A 60 10.42 6.13 3.72
C GLN A 60 9.18 6.69 3.01
N GLU A 61 8.05 6.78 3.70
CA GLU A 61 6.85 7.45 3.17
C GLU A 61 7.15 8.90 2.78
N ASP A 62 7.78 9.65 3.68
CA ASP A 62 8.12 11.05 3.43
C ASP A 62 9.11 11.21 2.27
N LYS A 63 10.13 10.36 2.20
CA LYS A 63 11.11 10.32 1.12
C LYS A 63 10.47 10.06 -0.26
N LEU A 64 9.39 9.28 -0.31
CA LEU A 64 8.66 8.99 -1.55
C LEU A 64 7.62 10.06 -1.85
N LEU A 65 6.82 10.46 -0.86
CA LEU A 65 5.68 11.34 -1.06
C LEU A 65 6.08 12.79 -1.36
N MET A 66 7.12 13.30 -0.73
CA MET A 66 7.52 14.71 -0.89
C MET A 66 7.84 15.06 -2.36
N PRO A 67 8.74 14.37 -3.07
CA PRO A 67 9.00 14.68 -4.48
C PRO A 67 7.82 14.36 -5.39
N ALA A 68 7.06 13.31 -5.10
CA ALA A 68 5.90 12.92 -5.90
C ALA A 68 4.75 13.94 -5.77
N SER A 69 4.53 14.49 -4.58
CA SER A 69 3.57 15.56 -4.35
C SER A 69 3.95 16.83 -5.10
N ALA A 70 5.21 17.25 -4.98
CA ALA A 70 5.73 18.45 -5.65
C ALA A 70 5.61 18.39 -7.19
N THR A 71 5.60 17.20 -7.77
CA THR A 71 5.50 16.97 -9.22
C THR A 71 4.13 16.48 -9.69
N GLY A 72 3.15 16.36 -8.78
CA GLY A 72 1.79 15.88 -9.11
C GLY A 72 1.73 14.42 -9.57
N GLN A 73 2.69 13.59 -9.16
CA GLN A 73 2.78 12.19 -9.57
C GLN A 73 1.93 11.23 -8.71
N ILE A 74 1.36 11.70 -7.61
CA ILE A 74 0.58 10.84 -6.70
C ILE A 74 -0.73 10.45 -7.37
N THR A 75 -0.78 9.22 -7.85
CA THR A 75 -1.97 8.56 -8.40
C THR A 75 -2.22 7.24 -7.66
N PRO A 76 -3.42 6.64 -7.73
CA PRO A 76 -3.64 5.32 -7.15
C PRO A 76 -2.62 4.27 -7.63
N GLN A 77 -2.30 4.26 -8.93
CA GLN A 77 -1.31 3.36 -9.51
C GLN A 77 0.09 3.60 -8.92
N TRP A 78 0.50 4.87 -8.80
CA TRP A 78 1.78 5.24 -8.19
C TRP A 78 1.85 4.77 -6.73
N ILE A 79 0.77 5.00 -5.95
CA ILE A 79 0.72 4.56 -4.54
C ILE A 79 0.92 3.05 -4.42
N PHE A 80 0.26 2.25 -5.25
CA PHE A 80 0.46 0.80 -5.21
C PHE A 80 1.85 0.37 -5.64
N ARG A 81 2.44 1.01 -6.65
CA ARG A 81 3.74 0.63 -7.20
C ARG A 81 4.91 1.05 -6.35
N GLU A 82 4.90 2.30 -5.95
CA GLU A 82 6.06 2.93 -5.31
C GLU A 82 5.94 2.93 -3.79
N LEU A 83 4.78 3.24 -3.25
CA LEU A 83 4.58 3.32 -1.81
C LEU A 83 4.24 1.96 -1.21
N SER A 84 3.13 1.34 -1.60
CA SER A 84 2.64 0.09 -0.99
C SER A 84 3.54 -1.12 -1.20
N ARG A 85 4.42 -1.08 -2.18
CA ARG A 85 5.40 -2.13 -2.51
C ARG A 85 6.83 -1.62 -2.38
N SER A 86 7.07 -0.68 -1.47
CA SER A 86 8.42 -0.19 -1.20
C SER A 86 9.17 -1.17 -0.30
N PHE A 87 10.35 -1.57 -0.75
CA PHE A 87 11.32 -2.39 -0.04
C PHE A 87 12.62 -1.61 0.18
N ALA A 88 12.49 -0.33 0.41
CA ALA A 88 13.61 0.52 0.82
C ALA A 88 13.60 0.77 2.33
N ASN A 89 14.77 0.82 2.90
CA ASN A 89 14.99 1.21 4.28
C ASN A 89 15.93 2.44 4.30
N PRO A 90 15.42 3.64 4.55
CA PRO A 90 16.21 4.87 4.48
C PRO A 90 17.27 4.96 5.57
N LEU A 91 17.05 4.33 6.73
CA LEU A 91 18.03 4.32 7.81
C LEU A 91 19.28 3.50 7.46
N LEU A 92 19.10 2.40 6.73
CA LEU A 92 20.19 1.55 6.25
C LEU A 92 20.73 1.99 4.89
N GLY A 93 20.07 2.92 4.21
CA GLY A 93 20.45 3.37 2.87
C GLY A 93 20.29 2.29 1.79
N ILE A 94 19.38 1.34 1.98
CA ILE A 94 19.16 0.24 1.04
C ILE A 94 17.81 0.36 0.32
N ASP A 95 17.78 -0.16 -0.91
CA ASP A 95 16.56 -0.44 -1.68
C ASP A 95 16.74 -1.76 -2.40
N LEU A 96 15.91 -2.75 -2.08
CA LEU A 96 16.03 -4.09 -2.64
C LEU A 96 15.72 -4.15 -4.15
N LYS A 97 15.00 -3.16 -4.69
CA LYS A 97 14.75 -3.06 -6.14
C LYS A 97 15.97 -2.60 -6.92
N SER A 98 16.98 -2.03 -6.25
CA SER A 98 18.14 -1.42 -6.89
C SER A 98 19.41 -2.25 -6.76
N GLY A 99 20.38 -1.96 -7.63
CA GLY A 99 21.76 -2.41 -7.52
C GLY A 99 21.93 -3.91 -7.38
N ASP A 100 22.72 -4.31 -6.41
CA ASP A 100 23.11 -5.71 -6.21
C ASP A 100 21.99 -6.60 -5.64
N PHE A 101 20.95 -6.02 -5.07
CA PHE A 101 19.85 -6.77 -4.48
C PHE A 101 18.90 -7.36 -5.52
N ASN A 102 18.90 -6.83 -6.72
CA ASN A 102 18.06 -7.27 -7.83
C ASN A 102 18.69 -8.46 -8.61
N ARG A 103 19.84 -8.97 -8.19
CA ARG A 103 20.52 -10.11 -8.81
C ARG A 103 20.24 -11.38 -8.03
N PRO A 104 20.12 -12.53 -8.70
CA PRO A 104 20.10 -13.82 -8.01
C PRO A 104 21.30 -13.93 -7.08
N LYS A 105 21.04 -14.27 -5.83
CA LYS A 105 22.06 -14.48 -4.79
C LYS A 105 21.91 -15.88 -4.23
N THR A 106 23.00 -16.40 -3.73
CA THR A 106 23.02 -17.74 -3.15
C THR A 106 22.03 -17.90 -2.01
N THR A 107 21.73 -16.83 -1.29
CA THR A 107 20.76 -16.86 -0.20
C THR A 107 19.44 -16.19 -0.58
N GLY A 108 19.42 -15.04 -1.25
CA GLY A 108 18.21 -14.31 -1.68
C GLY A 108 17.21 -13.97 -0.56
N TRP A 109 17.58 -14.23 0.71
CA TRP A 109 16.71 -14.13 1.87
C TRP A 109 17.01 -12.88 2.67
N PHE A 110 15.96 -12.12 2.98
CA PHE A 110 16.04 -10.91 3.79
C PHE A 110 15.03 -10.94 4.92
N VAL A 111 15.36 -10.33 6.03
CA VAL A 111 14.41 -10.08 7.12
C VAL A 111 13.43 -9.01 6.66
N ASP A 112 12.13 -9.23 6.80
CA ASP A 112 11.07 -8.32 6.33
C ASP A 112 10.69 -7.24 7.35
N GLN A 113 11.67 -6.66 8.03
CA GLN A 113 11.43 -5.63 9.03
C GLN A 113 11.65 -4.23 8.49
N ASP A 114 10.81 -3.31 8.99
CA ASP A 114 10.91 -1.87 8.74
C ASP A 114 10.75 -1.43 7.27
N PHE A 115 10.38 -2.32 6.37
CA PHE A 115 9.82 -1.93 5.08
C PHE A 115 8.37 -1.46 5.24
N ILE A 116 7.88 -0.62 4.31
CA ILE A 116 6.47 -0.21 4.30
C ILE A 116 5.57 -1.44 4.21
N VAL A 117 5.88 -2.38 3.33
CA VAL A 117 5.20 -3.66 3.23
C VAL A 117 5.96 -4.77 3.96
N ARG A 118 5.25 -5.54 4.78
CA ARG A 118 5.79 -6.63 5.61
C ARG A 118 4.94 -7.89 5.46
N SER A 119 5.43 -9.03 5.94
CA SER A 119 4.69 -10.31 5.94
C SER A 119 3.30 -10.23 6.57
N SER A 120 3.11 -9.31 7.51
CA SER A 120 1.83 -9.06 8.18
C SER A 120 0.90 -8.10 7.44
N THR A 121 1.34 -7.51 6.32
CA THR A 121 0.49 -6.61 5.53
C THR A 121 -0.53 -7.44 4.75
N ALA A 122 -1.80 -7.30 5.11
CA ALA A 122 -2.90 -8.12 4.61
C ALA A 122 -3.74 -7.45 3.51
N SER A 123 -3.51 -6.17 3.24
CA SER A 123 -4.18 -5.43 2.18
C SER A 123 -3.51 -4.08 1.93
N SER A 124 -3.80 -3.50 0.78
CA SER A 124 -3.56 -2.09 0.51
C SER A 124 -4.80 -1.48 -0.13
N VAL A 125 -5.21 -0.32 0.34
CA VAL A 125 -6.41 0.37 -0.14
C VAL A 125 -6.10 1.83 -0.43
N VAL A 126 -6.57 2.30 -1.57
CA VAL A 126 -6.56 3.72 -1.96
C VAL A 126 -7.98 4.14 -2.25
N VAL A 127 -8.49 5.13 -1.52
CA VAL A 127 -9.78 5.74 -1.81
C VAL A 127 -9.55 7.01 -2.59
N GLN A 128 -9.93 6.97 -3.86
CA GLN A 128 -9.89 8.12 -4.75
C GLN A 128 -11.24 8.84 -4.68
N GLY A 129 -11.26 9.98 -4.01
CA GLY A 129 -12.43 10.84 -3.95
C GLY A 129 -12.73 11.48 -5.31
N VAL A 130 -13.87 12.12 -5.37
CA VAL A 130 -14.30 12.95 -6.52
C VAL A 130 -13.93 14.41 -6.28
N LYS A 131 -13.81 15.17 -7.36
CA LYS A 131 -13.64 16.62 -7.30
C LYS A 131 -15.00 17.33 -7.09
N GLU A 132 -14.95 18.59 -6.72
CA GLU A 132 -16.15 19.39 -6.62
C GLU A 132 -16.92 19.42 -7.97
N GLY A 133 -18.22 19.15 -7.90
CA GLY A 133 -19.09 19.06 -9.08
C GLY A 133 -19.10 17.67 -9.76
N GLU A 134 -18.22 16.77 -9.42
CA GLU A 134 -18.29 15.39 -9.89
C GLU A 134 -19.30 14.57 -9.08
N ARG A 135 -19.72 13.45 -9.64
CA ARG A 135 -20.74 12.58 -9.03
C ARG A 135 -20.12 11.77 -7.87
N PRO A 136 -20.58 11.94 -6.62
CA PRO A 136 -19.99 11.27 -5.44
C PRO A 136 -19.97 9.74 -5.53
N GLU A 137 -20.96 9.16 -6.21
CA GLU A 137 -21.05 7.72 -6.38
C GLU A 137 -19.95 7.12 -7.29
N LEU A 138 -19.15 7.97 -7.96
CA LEU A 138 -17.97 7.58 -8.72
C LEU A 138 -16.68 7.51 -7.85
N THR A 139 -16.78 7.88 -6.58
CA THR A 139 -15.69 7.60 -5.62
C THR A 139 -15.23 6.15 -5.78
N THR A 140 -13.95 5.98 -6.02
CA THR A 140 -13.36 4.68 -6.34
C THR A 140 -12.50 4.19 -5.18
N MET A 141 -12.78 3.01 -4.67
CA MET A 141 -11.90 2.29 -3.77
C MET A 141 -11.07 1.30 -4.59
N TRP A 142 -9.79 1.59 -4.74
CA TRP A 142 -8.83 0.66 -5.29
C TRP A 142 -8.32 -0.24 -4.16
N THR A 143 -8.35 -1.54 -4.36
CA THR A 143 -7.97 -2.48 -3.31
C THR A 143 -7.10 -3.61 -3.81
N ILE A 144 -6.07 -3.93 -3.03
CA ILE A 144 -5.33 -5.19 -3.12
C ILE A 144 -5.72 -6.01 -1.89
N LEU A 145 -6.29 -7.18 -2.09
CA LEU A 145 -6.57 -8.15 -1.04
C LEU A 145 -5.40 -9.12 -0.91
N GLY A 146 -4.94 -9.34 0.32
CA GLY A 146 -3.77 -10.14 0.61
C GLY A 146 -2.48 -9.31 0.64
N TYR A 147 -1.35 -9.97 0.46
CA TYR A 147 -0.02 -9.35 0.49
C TYR A 147 0.21 -8.49 -0.77
N PRO A 148 0.39 -7.17 -0.66
CA PRO A 148 0.40 -6.28 -1.82
C PRO A 148 1.40 -6.64 -2.93
N PRO A 149 2.63 -7.12 -2.64
CA PRO A 149 3.58 -7.52 -3.67
C PRO A 149 3.16 -8.73 -4.51
N THR A 150 2.21 -9.53 -4.04
CA THR A 150 1.68 -10.71 -4.72
C THR A 150 0.21 -10.57 -5.10
N GLY A 151 -0.34 -9.35 -5.02
CA GLY A 151 -1.71 -9.01 -5.39
C GLY A 151 -1.79 -8.08 -6.59
N VAL A 152 -2.99 -7.83 -7.06
CA VAL A 152 -3.33 -6.89 -8.14
C VAL A 152 -4.39 -5.93 -7.63
N ALA A 153 -4.19 -4.63 -7.88
CA ALA A 153 -5.16 -3.62 -7.53
C ALA A 153 -6.42 -3.72 -8.39
N MET A 154 -7.58 -3.71 -7.74
CA MET A 154 -8.89 -3.76 -8.39
C MET A 154 -9.74 -2.59 -7.92
N PRO A 155 -10.48 -1.94 -8.83
CA PRO A 155 -11.38 -0.85 -8.49
C PRO A 155 -12.74 -1.37 -8.01
N VAL A 156 -13.30 -0.66 -7.04
CA VAL A 156 -14.70 -0.81 -6.59
C VAL A 156 -15.30 0.58 -6.46
N TRP A 157 -16.47 0.78 -7.04
CA TRP A 157 -17.20 2.05 -6.97
C TRP A 157 -18.32 1.98 -5.94
N VAL A 158 -18.63 3.12 -5.33
CA VAL A 158 -19.79 3.23 -4.43
C VAL A 158 -21.07 2.87 -5.18
N LYS A 159 -21.22 3.38 -6.40
CA LYS A 159 -22.34 2.99 -7.26
C LYS A 159 -22.21 1.55 -7.75
N GLY A 160 -23.17 0.75 -7.42
CA GLY A 160 -23.22 -0.65 -7.85
C GLY A 160 -22.44 -1.63 -6.97
N ALA A 161 -21.89 -1.18 -5.83
CA ALA A 161 -21.20 -2.05 -4.89
C ALA A 161 -22.07 -3.18 -4.33
N ASP A 162 -23.39 -2.99 -4.34
CA ASP A 162 -24.38 -3.99 -3.95
C ASP A 162 -24.66 -5.03 -5.04
N LYS A 163 -24.39 -4.73 -6.32
CA LYS A 163 -24.81 -5.56 -7.47
C LYS A 163 -23.69 -5.95 -8.43
N ALA A 164 -22.59 -5.21 -8.43
CA ALA A 164 -21.56 -5.28 -9.46
C ALA A 164 -20.14 -5.44 -8.91
N LEU A 165 -19.96 -6.06 -7.76
CA LEU A 165 -18.61 -6.37 -7.27
C LEU A 165 -17.92 -7.34 -8.24
N PRO A 166 -16.66 -7.08 -8.61
CA PRO A 166 -15.89 -8.00 -9.44
C PRO A 166 -15.85 -9.40 -8.81
N ARG A 167 -16.19 -10.43 -9.58
CA ARG A 167 -16.24 -11.82 -9.09
C ARG A 167 -14.96 -12.27 -8.42
N LEU A 168 -13.82 -11.73 -8.84
CA LEU A 168 -12.51 -12.04 -8.26
C LEU A 168 -12.32 -11.45 -6.86
N LEU A 169 -13.10 -10.42 -6.47
CA LEU A 169 -13.09 -9.82 -5.13
C LEU A 169 -14.16 -10.41 -4.20
N VAL A 170 -15.22 -11.01 -4.77
CA VAL A 170 -16.30 -11.60 -3.98
C VAL A 170 -15.82 -12.89 -3.33
N ARG A 171 -16.24 -13.10 -2.08
CA ARG A 171 -15.96 -14.33 -1.35
C ARG A 171 -16.51 -15.55 -2.08
N ASP A 172 -15.66 -16.49 -2.36
CA ASP A 172 -16.06 -17.83 -2.80
C ASP A 172 -16.64 -18.59 -1.60
N GLU A 173 -17.86 -19.10 -1.72
CA GLU A 173 -18.56 -19.74 -0.61
C GLU A 173 -17.93 -21.07 -0.17
N ALA A 174 -17.29 -21.80 -1.07
CA ALA A 174 -16.61 -23.04 -0.75
C ALA A 174 -15.27 -22.79 -0.05
N LYS A 175 -14.50 -21.83 -0.54
CA LYS A 175 -13.16 -21.50 -0.03
C LYS A 175 -13.18 -20.49 1.11
N LYS A 176 -14.32 -19.78 1.33
CA LYS A 176 -14.49 -18.73 2.33
C LYS A 176 -13.56 -17.53 2.19
N VAL A 177 -12.96 -17.35 1.02
CA VAL A 177 -12.04 -16.27 0.67
C VAL A 177 -12.25 -15.83 -0.78
N SER A 178 -11.93 -14.60 -1.11
CA SER A 178 -12.01 -14.13 -2.51
C SER A 178 -10.90 -14.77 -3.36
N PRO A 179 -11.14 -15.03 -4.65
CA PRO A 179 -10.13 -15.61 -5.52
C PRO A 179 -8.81 -14.85 -5.55
N LEU A 180 -8.84 -13.52 -5.69
CA LEU A 180 -7.62 -12.70 -5.69
C LEU A 180 -6.90 -12.72 -4.34
N GLY A 181 -7.64 -12.62 -3.23
CA GLY A 181 -7.06 -12.72 -1.89
C GLY A 181 -6.40 -14.09 -1.68
N ASN A 182 -7.06 -15.17 -2.11
CA ASN A 182 -6.51 -16.52 -2.00
C ASN A 182 -5.22 -16.69 -2.81
N TRP A 183 -5.19 -16.21 -4.06
CA TRP A 183 -3.98 -16.25 -4.88
C TRP A 183 -2.84 -15.45 -4.28
N SER A 184 -3.12 -14.25 -3.81
CA SER A 184 -2.12 -13.41 -3.15
C SER A 184 -1.50 -14.10 -1.93
N VAL A 185 -2.32 -14.77 -1.09
CA VAL A 185 -1.84 -15.51 0.09
C VAL A 185 -1.01 -16.73 -0.30
N ILE A 186 -1.40 -17.48 -1.34
CA ILE A 186 -0.64 -18.63 -1.83
C ILE A 186 0.76 -18.17 -2.30
N LEU A 187 0.82 -17.13 -3.13
CA LEU A 187 2.10 -16.60 -3.62
C LEU A 187 2.95 -16.01 -2.48
N ALA A 188 2.31 -15.34 -1.51
CA ALA A 188 3.01 -14.87 -0.31
C ALA A 188 3.60 -16.03 0.52
N GLY A 189 2.90 -17.17 0.58
CA GLY A 189 3.41 -18.38 1.21
C GLY A 189 4.72 -18.89 0.59
N ASP A 190 4.87 -18.75 -0.73
CA ASP A 190 6.12 -19.08 -1.43
C ASP A 190 7.25 -18.08 -1.12
N VAL A 191 6.91 -16.79 -0.98
CA VAL A 191 7.87 -15.74 -0.59
C VAL A 191 8.40 -15.95 0.82
N PHE A 192 7.53 -16.34 1.75
CA PHE A 192 7.83 -16.53 3.18
C PHE A 192 7.95 -18.02 3.57
N SER A 193 8.34 -18.87 2.65
CA SER A 193 8.41 -20.32 2.85
C SER A 193 9.45 -20.74 3.89
N TYR A 194 10.46 -19.91 4.15
CA TYR A 194 11.47 -20.17 5.19
C TYR A 194 11.02 -19.55 6.52
N GLY A 195 10.49 -20.40 7.39
CA GLY A 195 9.87 -20.02 8.66
C GLY A 195 10.75 -20.14 9.89
N GLN A 196 12.07 -20.11 9.76
CA GLN A 196 12.98 -20.25 10.90
C GLN A 196 13.53 -18.90 11.33
N GLY A 197 12.98 -18.35 12.38
CA GLY A 197 13.50 -17.21 13.09
C GLY A 197 12.99 -17.23 14.52
N MET A 198 13.81 -16.87 15.48
CA MET A 198 13.34 -16.62 16.84
C MET A 198 12.55 -15.31 16.86
N GLY A 199 11.31 -15.34 17.33
CA GLY A 199 10.45 -14.17 17.46
C GLY A 199 9.56 -13.91 16.25
N SER A 200 9.21 -12.66 16.04
CA SER A 200 8.29 -12.20 14.98
C SER A 200 8.96 -12.00 13.62
N ASN A 201 10.24 -12.25 13.50
CA ASN A 201 11.00 -12.02 12.29
C ASN A 201 10.71 -13.11 11.27
N ARG A 202 10.33 -12.70 10.06
CA ARG A 202 10.18 -13.61 8.94
C ARG A 202 11.22 -13.31 7.88
N TYR A 203 11.70 -14.38 7.24
CA TYR A 203 12.62 -14.26 6.12
C TYR A 203 11.83 -14.29 4.82
N MET A 204 12.09 -13.31 3.99
CA MET A 204 11.51 -13.11 2.68
C MET A 204 12.50 -13.57 1.61
N ASN A 205 12.04 -14.41 0.69
CA ASN A 205 12.79 -14.72 -0.53
C ASN A 205 12.56 -13.60 -1.55
N TRP A 206 13.54 -12.70 -1.67
CA TRP A 206 13.44 -11.55 -2.56
C TRP A 206 13.37 -11.93 -4.04
N GLU A 207 14.08 -12.98 -4.46
CA GLU A 207 14.08 -13.43 -5.85
C GLU A 207 12.69 -13.83 -6.35
N ARG A 208 11.80 -14.29 -5.46
CA ARG A 208 10.41 -14.59 -5.79
C ARG A 208 9.59 -13.34 -6.11
N LEU A 209 9.97 -12.21 -5.53
CA LEU A 209 9.25 -10.95 -5.74
C LEU A 209 9.82 -10.13 -6.90
N TYR A 210 11.14 -10.03 -6.96
CA TYR A 210 11.82 -9.17 -7.91
C TYR A 210 13.23 -9.69 -8.21
N ASN A 211 13.60 -9.79 -9.49
CA ASN A 211 14.91 -10.30 -9.89
C ASN A 211 15.34 -9.77 -11.27
N ALA A 212 16.59 -10.02 -11.63
CA ALA A 212 17.17 -9.58 -12.90
C ALA A 212 16.51 -10.23 -14.12
N ASP A 213 15.99 -11.46 -13.98
CA ASP A 213 15.35 -12.21 -15.07
C ASP A 213 13.91 -11.74 -15.34
N LYS A 214 13.41 -10.78 -14.55
CA LYS A 214 12.07 -10.17 -14.67
C LYS A 214 10.92 -11.17 -14.53
N ASN A 215 11.12 -12.23 -13.78
CA ASN A 215 10.13 -13.27 -13.51
C ASN A 215 9.66 -13.34 -12.05
N GLY A 216 10.02 -12.35 -11.24
CA GLY A 216 9.46 -12.20 -9.89
C GLY A 216 7.97 -11.80 -9.91
N TYR A 217 7.23 -12.16 -8.87
CA TYR A 217 5.78 -11.94 -8.82
C TYR A 217 5.37 -10.49 -9.05
N MET A 218 6.09 -9.51 -8.47
CA MET A 218 5.80 -8.10 -8.71
C MET A 218 5.97 -7.72 -10.20
N GLN A 219 6.95 -8.33 -10.88
CA GLN A 219 7.24 -8.05 -12.27
C GLN A 219 6.25 -8.74 -13.21
N LEU A 220 5.82 -9.96 -12.88
CA LEU A 220 4.82 -10.70 -13.65
C LEU A 220 3.40 -10.13 -13.51
N LEU A 221 3.07 -9.60 -12.32
CA LEU A 221 1.74 -9.04 -12.06
C LEU A 221 1.61 -7.58 -12.52
N ALA A 222 2.70 -6.85 -12.68
CA ALA A 222 2.68 -5.45 -13.09
C ALA A 222 1.94 -5.20 -14.42
N PRO A 223 2.14 -5.97 -15.50
CA PRO A 223 1.40 -5.77 -16.75
C PRO A 223 -0.10 -6.03 -16.62
N VAL A 224 -0.50 -6.96 -15.76
CA VAL A 224 -1.93 -7.23 -15.47
C VAL A 224 -2.55 -6.03 -14.77
N GLU A 225 -1.87 -5.50 -13.77
CA GLU A 225 -2.32 -4.31 -13.03
C GLU A 225 -2.36 -3.07 -13.94
N ASP A 226 -1.39 -2.91 -14.85
CA ASP A 226 -1.39 -1.85 -15.86
C ASP A 226 -2.65 -1.89 -16.73
N GLU A 227 -3.04 -3.07 -17.15
CA GLU A 227 -4.23 -3.24 -17.97
C GLU A 227 -5.50 -2.94 -17.18
N VAL A 228 -5.57 -3.28 -15.89
CA VAL A 228 -6.68 -2.90 -15.02
C VAL A 228 -6.78 -1.38 -14.93
N PHE A 229 -5.68 -0.68 -14.66
CA PHE A 229 -5.69 0.79 -14.60
C PHE A 229 -6.05 1.41 -15.95
N ARG A 230 -5.48 0.92 -17.05
CA ARG A 230 -5.75 1.42 -18.41
C ARG A 230 -7.23 1.32 -18.79
N ARG A 231 -7.91 0.24 -18.39
CA ARG A 231 -9.35 0.04 -18.69
C ARG A 231 -10.27 0.79 -17.74
N THR A 232 -9.76 1.17 -16.58
CA THR A 232 -10.59 1.68 -15.50
C THR A 232 -10.44 3.18 -15.30
N VAL A 233 -9.35 3.79 -15.83
CA VAL A 233 -9.21 5.26 -15.80
C VAL A 233 -10.43 5.89 -16.45
N PRO A 234 -11.08 6.85 -15.77
CA PRO A 234 -12.44 7.29 -16.11
C PRO A 234 -12.51 7.80 -17.54
N VAL A 235 -13.50 7.31 -18.20
CA VAL A 235 -14.07 7.93 -19.39
C VAL A 235 -14.64 9.28 -19.00
#